data_37446d7d8bf07614256e4e2742596870
#
_entry.id   37446d7d8bf07614256e4e2742596870
#
_cell.length_a   1.000
_cell.length_b   1.000
_cell.length_c   1.000
_cell.angle_alpha   90.00
_cell.angle_beta   90.00
_cell.angle_gamma   90.00
#
_symmetry.space_group_name_H-M   'P 1'
#
loop_
_entity.id
_entity.type
_entity.pdbx_description
1 polymer ?
#
loop_
_entity_poly.entity_id
_entity_poly.type
_entity_poly.pdbx_seq_one_letter_code
_entity_poly.pdbx_strand_id
1 'polypeptide(L)'
;GGFHICPPGWNCELSNRNHFRAWGMEAKGWMIVETGSAAGLDGSIAKAAERGENWFGYYWSPTAIIGKYNMQAVDMGEYAGKDNWDNCLSKPEQECANPLKSSWVKSEVYSVATDNFKQTAGKEGMSYLEKRTYPGPVMNGMLVWMGENQAEGADAAIEFLKTQEDVWTKWVSKSAAKKIKKAL
;
A
#
# COMPACT_ATOMS: atom_id res chain seq x y z
N GLY A 1 23.20 8.25 6.02
CA GLY A 1 22.19 7.22 5.77
C GLY A 1 21.72 7.19 4.33
N GLY A 2 21.13 6.09 3.89
CA GLY A 2 20.52 5.96 2.57
C GLY A 2 19.00 6.12 2.64
N PHE A 3 18.42 6.97 1.81
CA PHE A 3 16.98 7.06 1.59
C PHE A 3 16.67 6.49 0.20
N HIS A 4 16.10 5.29 0.18
CA HIS A 4 15.74 4.58 -1.04
C HIS A 4 14.45 5.16 -1.61
N ILE A 5 14.52 5.65 -2.84
CA ILE A 5 13.39 6.31 -3.50
C ILE A 5 12.76 5.42 -4.57
N CYS A 6 11.60 5.82 -5.02
CA CYS A 6 10.92 5.25 -6.18
C CYS A 6 11.84 5.16 -7.39
N PRO A 7 11.64 4.13 -8.23
CA PRO A 7 12.30 4.05 -9.53
C PRO A 7 12.05 5.30 -10.39
N PRO A 8 13.02 5.68 -11.23
CA PRO A 8 12.88 6.79 -12.16
C PRO A 8 11.64 6.64 -13.07
N GLY A 9 10.94 7.75 -13.30
CA GLY A 9 9.74 7.80 -14.12
C GLY A 9 8.42 7.45 -13.41
N TRP A 10 8.48 7.06 -12.16
CA TRP A 10 7.28 6.93 -11.34
C TRP A 10 6.92 8.28 -10.69
N ASN A 11 5.62 8.58 -10.56
CA ASN A 11 5.19 9.85 -9.93
C ASN A 11 5.74 10.02 -8.51
N CYS A 12 5.94 8.94 -7.78
CA CYS A 12 6.50 8.97 -6.43
C CYS A 12 7.99 9.34 -6.40
N GLU A 13 8.73 9.24 -7.50
CA GLU A 13 10.11 9.70 -7.57
C GLU A 13 10.20 11.20 -7.24
N LEU A 14 9.38 12.01 -7.91
CA LEU A 14 9.35 13.46 -7.69
C LEU A 14 9.01 13.81 -6.24
N SER A 15 7.97 13.16 -5.71
CA SER A 15 7.57 13.36 -4.33
C SER A 15 8.64 12.93 -3.33
N ASN A 16 9.35 11.83 -3.57
CA ASN A 16 10.44 11.41 -2.70
C ASN A 16 11.60 12.41 -2.68
N ARG A 17 12.00 12.94 -3.83
CA ARG A 17 13.04 13.96 -3.93
C ARG A 17 12.65 15.24 -3.19
N ASN A 18 11.43 15.69 -3.36
CA ASN A 18 10.91 16.87 -2.67
C ASN A 18 10.75 16.65 -1.15
N HIS A 19 10.34 15.46 -0.71
CA HIS A 19 10.36 15.09 0.70
C HIS A 19 11.78 15.11 1.28
N PHE A 20 12.75 14.55 0.57
CA PHE A 20 14.15 14.56 0.98
C PHE A 20 14.65 15.99 1.23
N ARG A 21 14.32 16.93 0.33
CA ARG A 21 14.63 18.36 0.47
C ARG A 21 13.87 19.02 1.61
N ALA A 22 12.55 18.80 1.69
CA ALA A 22 11.70 19.38 2.74
C ALA A 22 12.17 19.02 4.15
N TRP A 23 12.67 17.81 4.34
CA TRP A 23 13.20 17.35 5.62
C TRP A 23 14.67 17.72 5.85
N GLY A 24 15.32 18.38 4.88
CA GLY A 24 16.74 18.75 4.95
C GLY A 24 17.64 17.55 5.20
N MET A 25 17.36 16.44 4.53
CA MET A 25 18.03 15.16 4.80
C MET A 25 19.49 15.19 4.39
N GLU A 26 19.83 15.85 3.29
CA GLU A 26 21.23 16.01 2.83
C GLU A 26 22.12 16.65 3.89
N ALA A 27 21.67 17.76 4.48
CA ALA A 27 22.40 18.45 5.55
C ALA A 27 22.58 17.60 6.81
N LYS A 28 21.81 16.52 6.96
CA LYS A 28 21.90 15.54 8.05
C LYS A 28 22.74 14.30 7.69
N GLY A 29 23.45 14.32 6.56
CA GLY A 29 24.29 13.23 6.10
C GLY A 29 23.54 12.06 5.47
N TRP A 30 22.32 12.28 4.98
CA TRP A 30 21.58 11.31 4.17
C TRP A 30 21.84 11.52 2.69
N MET A 31 21.73 10.44 1.93
CA MET A 31 21.80 10.47 0.48
C MET A 31 20.61 9.74 -0.15
N ILE A 32 20.21 10.16 -1.31
CA ILE A 32 19.24 9.46 -2.13
C ILE A 32 19.88 8.20 -2.71
N VAL A 33 19.18 7.08 -2.60
CA VAL A 33 19.57 5.80 -3.21
C VAL A 33 18.55 5.47 -4.30
N GLU A 34 19.00 5.51 -5.55
CA GLU A 34 18.21 5.11 -6.70
C GLU A 34 18.40 3.62 -6.98
N THR A 35 17.31 2.88 -7.02
CA THR A 35 17.34 1.44 -7.24
C THR A 35 17.10 1.02 -8.69
N GLY A 36 16.83 1.99 -9.55
CA GLY A 36 16.70 1.84 -11.00
C GLY A 36 15.44 1.15 -11.50
N SER A 37 14.81 0.28 -10.69
CA SER A 37 13.61 -0.48 -11.06
C SER A 37 12.82 -0.92 -9.82
N ALA A 38 11.57 -1.37 -10.03
CA ALA A 38 10.76 -1.98 -8.98
C ALA A 38 11.47 -3.20 -8.37
N ALA A 39 11.99 -4.08 -9.19
CA ALA A 39 12.77 -5.24 -8.73
C ALA A 39 14.03 -4.84 -7.95
N GLY A 40 14.68 -3.75 -8.34
CA GLY A 40 15.81 -3.18 -7.61
C GLY A 40 15.41 -2.65 -6.24
N LEU A 41 14.25 -2.00 -6.14
CA LEU A 41 13.71 -1.51 -4.88
C LEU A 41 13.35 -2.68 -3.95
N ASP A 42 12.65 -3.69 -4.45
CA ASP A 42 12.34 -4.93 -3.73
C ASP A 42 13.60 -5.65 -3.24
N GLY A 43 14.57 -5.80 -4.14
CA GLY A 43 15.85 -6.42 -3.82
C GLY A 43 16.64 -5.68 -2.75
N SER A 44 16.52 -4.33 -2.70
CA SER A 44 17.19 -3.53 -1.67
C SER A 44 16.61 -3.79 -0.28
N ILE A 45 15.27 -3.95 -0.18
CA ILE A 45 14.59 -4.33 1.07
C ILE A 45 14.99 -5.74 1.50
N ALA A 46 14.85 -6.70 0.57
CA ALA A 46 15.18 -8.10 0.83
C ALA A 46 16.63 -8.25 1.34
N LYS A 47 17.57 -7.64 0.63
CA LYS A 47 18.99 -7.66 0.99
C LYS A 47 19.25 -7.10 2.39
N ALA A 48 18.67 -5.96 2.70
CA ALA A 48 18.84 -5.34 4.02
C ALA A 48 18.26 -6.23 5.13
N ALA A 49 17.03 -6.73 4.94
CA ALA A 49 16.37 -7.59 5.91
C ALA A 49 17.13 -8.90 6.13
N GLU A 50 17.60 -9.58 5.08
CA GLU A 50 18.37 -10.83 5.16
C GLU A 50 19.73 -10.66 5.84
N ARG A 51 20.31 -9.45 5.79
CA ARG A 51 21.58 -9.12 6.42
C ARG A 51 21.45 -8.51 7.81
N GLY A 52 20.23 -8.26 8.30
CA GLY A 52 20.00 -7.53 9.53
C GLY A 52 20.43 -6.07 9.46
N GLU A 53 20.45 -5.49 8.27
CA GLU A 53 20.81 -4.10 8.02
C GLU A 53 19.58 -3.20 8.12
N ASN A 54 19.78 -1.93 8.49
CA ASN A 54 18.72 -0.94 8.48
C ASN A 54 18.37 -0.53 7.03
N TRP A 55 17.10 -0.42 6.75
CA TRP A 55 16.60 0.11 5.50
C TRP A 55 15.61 1.24 5.77
N PHE A 56 15.69 2.32 5.01
CA PHE A 56 14.75 3.42 5.03
C PHE A 56 14.48 3.92 3.63
N GLY A 57 13.21 4.04 3.27
CA GLY A 57 12.84 4.48 1.93
C GLY A 57 11.35 4.47 1.68
N TYR A 58 10.99 4.69 0.44
CA TYR A 58 9.62 4.62 -0.04
C TYR A 58 9.21 3.18 -0.36
N TYR A 59 8.04 2.82 0.11
CA TYR A 59 7.31 1.66 -0.37
C TYR A 59 5.81 1.87 -0.15
N TRP A 60 4.97 0.96 -0.63
CA TRP A 60 3.51 1.05 -0.49
C TRP A 60 2.91 -0.25 0.03
N SER A 61 1.73 -0.15 0.64
CA SER A 61 0.96 -1.28 1.13
C SER A 61 -0.43 -1.28 0.47
N PRO A 62 -1.05 -2.46 0.22
CA PRO A 62 -0.57 -3.79 0.59
C PRO A 62 0.40 -4.38 -0.44
N THR A 63 1.47 -5.05 0.03
CA THR A 63 2.40 -5.81 -0.81
C THR A 63 3.00 -6.99 -0.06
N ALA A 64 3.42 -8.02 -0.80
CA ALA A 64 4.04 -9.20 -0.21
C ALA A 64 5.33 -8.86 0.56
N ILE A 65 6.16 -7.97 0.02
CA ILE A 65 7.45 -7.64 0.63
C ILE A 65 7.30 -6.93 1.98
N ILE A 66 6.31 -6.03 2.10
CA ILE A 66 5.98 -5.36 3.37
C ILE A 66 5.56 -6.41 4.43
N GLY A 67 4.71 -7.37 4.03
CA GLY A 67 4.27 -8.45 4.91
C GLY A 67 5.41 -9.39 5.30
N LYS A 68 6.19 -9.85 4.32
CA LYS A 68 7.29 -10.81 4.51
C LYS A 68 8.35 -10.31 5.48
N TYR A 69 8.74 -9.05 5.39
CA TYR A 69 9.80 -8.48 6.22
C TYR A 69 9.27 -7.63 7.38
N ASN A 70 7.96 -7.67 7.63
CA ASN A 70 7.31 -6.92 8.71
C ASN A 70 7.73 -5.44 8.78
N MET A 71 7.74 -4.80 7.60
CA MET A 71 8.16 -3.41 7.48
C MET A 71 7.21 -2.48 8.24
N GLN A 72 7.77 -1.49 8.90
CA GLN A 72 7.01 -0.52 9.69
C GLN A 72 6.95 0.83 8.95
N ALA A 73 5.77 1.44 8.93
CA ALA A 73 5.62 2.80 8.43
C ALA A 73 6.23 3.80 9.42
N VAL A 74 7.05 4.70 8.91
CA VAL A 74 7.57 5.83 9.70
C VAL A 74 6.55 6.96 9.69
N ASP A 75 6.24 7.49 10.86
CA ASP A 75 5.39 8.68 10.98
C ASP A 75 6.15 9.90 10.45
N MET A 76 5.66 10.47 9.36
CA MET A 76 6.21 11.67 8.72
C MET A 76 5.45 12.94 9.15
N GLY A 77 4.65 12.88 10.21
CA GLY A 77 3.86 14.00 10.72
C GLY A 77 2.57 14.25 9.94
N GLU A 78 2.06 15.47 10.00
CA GLU A 78 0.81 15.83 9.37
C GLU A 78 0.92 16.03 7.85
N TYR A 79 -0.19 15.81 7.16
CA TYR A 79 -0.31 16.13 5.74
C TYR A 79 -0.43 17.65 5.55
N ALA A 80 0.52 18.26 4.86
CA ALA A 80 0.60 19.71 4.67
C ALA A 80 -0.40 20.28 3.64
N GLY A 81 -1.36 19.48 3.21
CA GLY A 81 -2.46 19.93 2.36
C GLY A 81 -2.26 19.67 0.87
N LYS A 82 -3.40 19.72 0.16
CA LYS A 82 -3.49 19.40 -1.27
C LYS A 82 -2.66 20.37 -2.13
N ASP A 83 -2.61 21.63 -1.78
CA ASP A 83 -1.87 22.62 -2.54
C ASP A 83 -0.37 22.34 -2.54
N ASN A 84 0.22 22.06 -1.37
CA ASN A 84 1.63 21.66 -1.27
C ASN A 84 1.90 20.35 -2.02
N TRP A 85 0.94 19.41 -2.01
CA TRP A 85 1.09 18.17 -2.73
C TRP A 85 1.06 18.36 -4.25
N ASP A 86 0.00 18.99 -4.77
CA ASP A 86 -0.25 19.08 -6.21
C ASP A 86 0.65 20.10 -6.91
N ASN A 87 1.01 21.19 -6.23
CA ASN A 87 1.74 22.30 -6.81
C ASN A 87 3.23 22.34 -6.42
N CYS A 88 3.67 21.41 -5.56
CA CYS A 88 5.06 21.33 -5.15
C CYS A 88 5.55 19.87 -5.06
N LEU A 89 5.11 19.07 -4.08
CA LEU A 89 5.70 17.75 -3.81
C LEU A 89 5.63 16.79 -5.01
N SER A 90 4.59 16.87 -5.83
CA SER A 90 4.42 16.05 -7.04
C SER A 90 5.00 16.67 -8.32
N LYS A 91 5.73 17.77 -8.19
CA LYS A 91 6.33 18.49 -9.32
C LYS A 91 7.85 18.30 -9.40
N PRO A 92 8.46 18.55 -10.57
CA PRO A 92 9.90 18.66 -10.70
C PRO A 92 10.47 19.71 -9.72
N GLU A 93 11.70 19.51 -9.30
CA GLU A 93 12.37 20.40 -8.32
C GLU A 93 12.32 21.88 -8.73
N GLN A 94 12.45 22.16 -10.02
CA GLN A 94 12.43 23.52 -10.57
C GLN A 94 11.07 24.23 -10.36
N GLU A 95 10.00 23.45 -10.24
CA GLU A 95 8.63 23.92 -10.00
C GLU A 95 8.24 23.90 -8.51
N CYS A 96 9.13 23.38 -7.65
CA CYS A 96 8.91 23.22 -6.21
C CYS A 96 10.09 23.81 -5.42
N ALA A 97 10.20 25.14 -5.38
CA ALA A 97 11.32 25.82 -4.73
C ALA A 97 11.38 25.60 -3.21
N ASN A 98 10.22 25.55 -2.55
CA ASN A 98 10.11 25.48 -1.08
C ASN A 98 9.14 24.37 -0.64
N PRO A 99 9.51 23.08 -0.74
CA PRO A 99 8.65 21.99 -0.31
C PRO A 99 8.42 22.02 1.20
N LEU A 100 7.16 21.92 1.62
CA LEU A 100 6.83 21.79 3.03
C LEU A 100 6.98 20.34 3.49
N LYS A 101 7.39 20.13 4.73
CA LYS A 101 7.35 18.83 5.39
C LYS A 101 5.92 18.31 5.43
N SER A 102 5.72 17.08 5.03
CA SER A 102 4.38 16.49 4.92
C SER A 102 4.46 14.97 5.10
N SER A 103 3.40 14.38 5.64
CA SER A 103 3.13 12.98 5.43
C SER A 103 2.73 12.73 3.96
N TRP A 104 2.70 11.45 3.57
CA TRP A 104 2.21 11.07 2.24
C TRP A 104 0.70 11.30 2.12
N VAL A 105 0.25 11.67 0.92
CA VAL A 105 -1.19 11.78 0.65
C VAL A 105 -1.86 10.43 0.81
N LYS A 106 -2.99 10.38 1.48
CA LYS A 106 -3.80 9.15 1.54
C LYS A 106 -4.42 8.88 0.19
N SER A 107 -4.22 7.67 -0.28
CA SER A 107 -4.88 7.14 -1.48
C SER A 107 -5.90 6.10 -1.04
N GLU A 108 -7.18 6.42 -1.14
CA GLU A 108 -8.26 5.52 -0.79
C GLU A 108 -8.67 4.68 -2.01
N VAL A 109 -8.90 3.41 -1.78
CA VAL A 109 -9.36 2.46 -2.82
C VAL A 109 -10.85 2.22 -2.64
N TYR A 110 -11.62 2.49 -3.68
CA TYR A 110 -13.07 2.34 -3.68
C TYR A 110 -13.53 1.21 -4.58
N SER A 111 -14.64 0.57 -4.18
CA SER A 111 -15.41 -0.26 -5.11
C SER A 111 -16.27 0.64 -5.99
N VAL A 112 -16.14 0.50 -7.31
CA VAL A 112 -16.91 1.27 -8.29
C VAL A 112 -17.92 0.34 -8.96
N ALA A 113 -19.17 0.79 -9.10
CA ALA A 113 -20.23 0.05 -9.76
C ALA A 113 -21.03 1.00 -10.66
N THR A 114 -21.54 0.47 -11.78
CA THR A 114 -22.46 1.20 -12.66
C THR A 114 -23.84 1.31 -12.03
N ASP A 115 -24.63 2.32 -12.45
CA ASP A 115 -26.01 2.46 -11.99
C ASP A 115 -26.87 1.25 -12.36
N ASN A 116 -26.64 0.65 -13.53
CA ASN A 116 -27.31 -0.59 -13.92
C ASN A 116 -26.99 -1.75 -12.96
N PHE A 117 -25.72 -1.91 -12.56
CA PHE A 117 -25.34 -2.93 -11.58
C PHE A 117 -26.02 -2.67 -10.23
N LYS A 118 -26.09 -1.43 -9.79
CA LYS A 118 -26.77 -1.05 -8.54
C LYS A 118 -28.25 -1.44 -8.55
N GLN A 119 -28.93 -1.33 -9.68
CA GLN A 119 -30.32 -1.74 -9.82
C GLN A 119 -30.50 -3.26 -9.86
N THR A 120 -29.57 -4.00 -10.46
CA THR A 120 -29.66 -5.45 -10.69
C THR A 120 -29.08 -6.30 -9.55
N ALA A 121 -28.09 -5.80 -8.82
CA ALA A 121 -27.42 -6.55 -7.76
C ALA A 121 -28.28 -6.84 -6.51
N GLY A 122 -29.39 -6.11 -6.37
CA GLY A 122 -30.28 -6.21 -5.21
C GLY A 122 -29.63 -5.71 -3.90
N LYS A 123 -30.42 -5.72 -2.84
CA LYS A 123 -30.00 -5.18 -1.53
C LYS A 123 -28.79 -5.93 -0.94
N GLU A 124 -28.74 -7.25 -1.05
CA GLU A 124 -27.64 -8.05 -0.51
C GLU A 124 -26.34 -7.82 -1.25
N GLY A 125 -26.36 -7.75 -2.60
CA GLY A 125 -25.18 -7.46 -3.41
C GLY A 125 -24.61 -6.07 -3.14
N MET A 126 -25.48 -5.06 -3.03
CA MET A 126 -25.04 -3.70 -2.69
C MET A 126 -24.49 -3.62 -1.27
N SER A 127 -25.18 -4.23 -0.28
CA SER A 127 -24.68 -4.27 1.10
C SER A 127 -23.33 -4.95 1.23
N TYR A 128 -23.06 -5.99 0.45
CA TYR A 128 -21.75 -6.62 0.37
C TYR A 128 -20.67 -5.65 -0.12
N LEU A 129 -20.91 -4.94 -1.23
CA LEU A 129 -19.95 -3.99 -1.77
C LEU A 129 -19.67 -2.81 -0.84
N GLU A 130 -20.71 -2.31 -0.15
CA GLU A 130 -20.60 -1.21 0.81
C GLU A 130 -19.81 -1.58 2.07
N LYS A 131 -19.94 -2.82 2.51
CA LYS A 131 -19.30 -3.33 3.74
C LYS A 131 -17.93 -3.93 3.51
N ARG A 132 -17.63 -4.30 2.28
CA ARG A 132 -16.39 -5.00 1.96
C ARG A 132 -15.18 -4.09 2.19
N THR A 133 -14.35 -4.49 3.12
CA THR A 133 -13.10 -3.81 3.47
C THR A 133 -11.96 -4.82 3.52
N TYR A 134 -10.79 -4.42 3.10
CA TYR A 134 -9.60 -5.26 3.16
C TYR A 134 -8.55 -4.60 4.07
N PRO A 135 -8.46 -5.00 5.35
CA PRO A 135 -7.45 -4.47 6.25
C PRO A 135 -6.04 -4.71 5.71
N GLY A 136 -5.21 -3.67 5.68
CA GLY A 136 -3.87 -3.72 5.11
C GLY A 136 -3.02 -4.90 5.61
N PRO A 137 -2.92 -5.15 6.93
CA PRO A 137 -2.17 -6.30 7.46
C PRO A 137 -2.68 -7.65 6.97
N VAL A 138 -4.00 -7.82 6.85
CA VAL A 138 -4.61 -9.05 6.31
C VAL A 138 -4.22 -9.24 4.86
N MET A 139 -4.29 -8.18 4.04
CA MET A 139 -3.90 -8.26 2.63
C MET A 139 -2.41 -8.53 2.45
N ASN A 140 -1.54 -7.91 3.23
CA ASN A 140 -0.12 -8.22 3.24
C ASN A 140 0.13 -9.71 3.54
N GLY A 141 -0.54 -10.25 4.57
CA GLY A 141 -0.45 -11.67 4.94
C GLY A 141 -0.93 -12.60 3.82
N MET A 142 -2.03 -12.27 3.15
CA MET A 142 -2.53 -13.06 2.02
C MET A 142 -1.56 -13.05 0.83
N LEU A 143 -0.93 -11.92 0.53
CA LEU A 143 0.07 -11.82 -0.53
C LEU A 143 1.35 -12.60 -0.21
N VAL A 144 1.77 -12.63 1.04
CA VAL A 144 2.87 -13.51 1.51
C VAL A 144 2.50 -14.97 1.31
N TRP A 145 1.31 -15.36 1.82
CA TRP A 145 0.81 -16.73 1.68
C TRP A 145 0.74 -17.19 0.22
N MET A 146 0.25 -16.32 -0.68
CA MET A 146 0.23 -16.62 -2.12
C MET A 146 1.64 -16.91 -2.66
N GLY A 147 2.62 -16.10 -2.30
CA GLY A 147 4.00 -16.29 -2.73
C GLY A 147 4.63 -17.58 -2.21
N GLU A 148 4.40 -17.91 -0.94
CA GLU A 148 4.94 -19.12 -0.28
C GLU A 148 4.31 -20.41 -0.79
N ASN A 149 3.04 -20.37 -1.19
CA ASN A 149 2.30 -21.54 -1.68
C ASN A 149 2.20 -21.59 -3.20
N GLN A 150 2.82 -20.66 -3.94
CA GLN A 150 2.71 -20.54 -5.40
C GLN A 150 1.23 -20.52 -5.86
N ALA A 151 0.39 -19.88 -5.05
CA ALA A 151 -1.06 -19.88 -5.16
C ALA A 151 -1.56 -18.77 -6.09
N GLU A 152 -2.66 -19.04 -6.78
CA GLU A 152 -3.37 -18.06 -7.58
C GLU A 152 -4.45 -17.33 -6.76
N GLY A 153 -5.08 -16.31 -7.36
CA GLY A 153 -6.10 -15.52 -6.69
C GLY A 153 -7.33 -16.32 -6.21
N ALA A 154 -7.67 -17.40 -6.90
CA ALA A 154 -8.77 -18.28 -6.50
C ALA A 154 -8.42 -19.06 -5.22
N ASP A 155 -7.18 -19.57 -5.12
CA ASP A 155 -6.69 -20.27 -3.94
C ASP A 155 -6.63 -19.34 -2.73
N ALA A 156 -6.12 -18.12 -2.95
CA ALA A 156 -6.08 -17.08 -1.93
C ALA A 156 -7.47 -16.67 -1.44
N ALA A 157 -8.47 -16.64 -2.32
CA ALA A 157 -9.85 -16.35 -1.92
C ALA A 157 -10.42 -17.44 -1.01
N ILE A 158 -10.15 -18.72 -1.30
CA ILE A 158 -10.55 -19.85 -0.45
C ILE A 158 -9.84 -19.79 0.90
N GLU A 159 -8.52 -19.56 0.89
CA GLU A 159 -7.74 -19.42 2.12
C GLU A 159 -8.21 -18.24 2.97
N PHE A 160 -8.47 -17.10 2.34
CA PHE A 160 -9.04 -15.94 3.02
C PHE A 160 -10.38 -16.27 3.70
N LEU A 161 -11.27 -16.96 3.00
CA LEU A 161 -12.56 -17.35 3.57
C LEU A 161 -12.42 -18.33 4.75
N LYS A 162 -11.39 -19.19 4.74
CA LYS A 162 -11.11 -20.13 5.86
C LYS A 162 -10.46 -19.45 7.05
N THR A 163 -9.55 -18.51 6.81
CA THR A 163 -8.67 -17.97 7.87
C THR A 163 -9.10 -16.59 8.38
N GLN A 164 -9.88 -15.83 7.61
CA GLN A 164 -10.25 -14.44 7.93
C GLN A 164 -11.76 -14.30 8.19
N GLU A 165 -12.33 -15.24 8.91
CA GLU A 165 -13.76 -15.29 9.22
C GLU A 165 -14.27 -14.01 9.90
N ASP A 166 -13.51 -13.47 10.84
CA ASP A 166 -13.82 -12.23 11.55
C ASP A 166 -13.90 -10.99 10.65
N VAL A 167 -13.29 -11.05 9.47
CA VAL A 167 -13.33 -9.99 8.48
C VAL A 167 -14.55 -10.15 7.57
N TRP A 168 -14.62 -11.23 6.81
CA TRP A 168 -15.60 -11.36 5.73
C TRP A 168 -17.04 -11.64 6.22
N THR A 169 -17.23 -12.22 7.41
CA THR A 169 -18.59 -12.44 7.94
C THR A 169 -19.34 -11.14 8.20
N LYS A 170 -18.65 -10.01 8.36
CA LYS A 170 -19.24 -8.68 8.49
C LYS A 170 -19.79 -8.13 7.17
N TRP A 171 -19.37 -8.68 6.05
CA TRP A 171 -19.74 -8.20 4.71
C TRP A 171 -21.06 -8.78 4.21
N VAL A 172 -21.46 -9.92 4.73
CA VAL A 172 -22.59 -10.70 4.24
C VAL A 172 -23.64 -10.93 5.33
N SER A 173 -24.84 -11.34 4.91
CA SER A 173 -25.89 -11.77 5.87
C SER A 173 -25.48 -13.03 6.61
N LYS A 174 -26.03 -13.24 7.82
CA LYS A 174 -25.81 -14.47 8.61
C LYS A 174 -26.18 -15.74 7.83
N SER A 175 -27.22 -15.66 6.99
CA SER A 175 -27.65 -16.76 6.13
C SER A 175 -26.60 -17.06 5.06
N ALA A 176 -26.06 -16.04 4.38
CA ALA A 176 -25.01 -16.20 3.40
C ALA A 176 -23.72 -16.72 4.04
N ALA A 177 -23.31 -16.18 5.19
CA ALA A 177 -22.15 -16.67 5.92
C ALA A 177 -22.26 -18.17 6.25
N LYS A 178 -23.44 -18.63 6.72
CA LYS A 178 -23.67 -20.05 6.99
C LYS A 178 -23.53 -20.93 5.74
N LYS A 179 -24.02 -20.45 4.58
CA LYS A 179 -23.86 -21.19 3.30
C LYS A 179 -22.40 -21.26 2.87
N ILE A 180 -21.67 -20.16 2.97
CA ILE A 180 -20.25 -20.10 2.63
C ILE A 180 -19.45 -21.08 3.49
N LYS A 181 -19.62 -21.01 4.82
CA LYS A 181 -18.94 -21.94 5.76
C LYS A 181 -19.24 -23.42 5.49
N LYS A 182 -20.43 -23.73 4.99
CA LYS A 182 -20.77 -25.11 4.64
C LYS A 182 -20.12 -25.58 3.34
N ALA A 183 -19.73 -24.65 2.46
CA ALA A 183 -19.12 -24.93 1.16
C ALA A 183 -17.59 -24.99 1.20
N LEU A 184 -16.96 -24.49 2.27
CA LEU A 184 -15.50 -24.51 2.54
C LEU A 184 -15.07 -25.84 3.19
#